data_e1da38db64dc2b0017b8ab4a2ac51251
#
_entry.id   e1da38db64dc2b0017b8ab4a2ac51251
#
_cell.length_a   1.000
_cell.length_b   1.000
_cell.length_c   1.000
_cell.angle_alpha   90.00
_cell.angle_beta   90.00
_cell.angle_gamma   90.00
#
_symmetry.space_group_name_H-M   'P 1'
#
loop_
_entity.id
_entity.type
_entity.pdbx_description
1 polymer ?
#
loop_
_entity_poly.entity_id
_entity_poly.type
_entity_poly.pdbx_seq_one_letter_code
_entity_poly.pdbx_strand_id
1 'polypeptide(L)'
;MRPQPLPEGFRSYPWSRSTAEVASRHGLRPEQILRYDQNTPPVPGVPQVPLAESFARLQEYPDGTYAELREAAAGYCGVAAEQVVVGAGADELILVCARTFLGPGRSAVIEEPTYGLYRIATELAGASVTGSADGADVIWVCNPNNPTGELRDPAELAALARADPAAAVVVDEAYYEYAGATCVPLIAEQPNLIVLRTLSKAFGFAGLRVGWAVASREAAAELERRRPPASVSAPAARIGAAALRAPRIDVTDTLAERERVRAALVAAGHDCPEGHGNFVFLRSEEPVGAGLEERGLVVREVSGGIRITLRRARENDFLLAALGAAPAPAPGRTAYLTRTSTETALRLSLDLDGAGRARCQTGVGFLDHLLTLWAFHAGVDLELLAGGDLDVDEHHTVEDVLAALGDALTEALGDRQGIARYGAATVPMDEASATAAVDLVRRPHAEVSLAFTGERVGGLALTLLPHALERFAMQSASTIHVTAGGSDDHHVAEAAFKALGRAQREACAPAAGGVQSTKGLT
;
A
#
# COMPACT_ATOMS: atom_id res chain seq x y z
N MET A 1 -13.47 -34.46 24.25
CA MET A 1 -12.77 -34.44 22.96
C MET A 1 -11.27 -34.59 23.21
N ARG A 2 -10.60 -35.46 22.45
CA ARG A 2 -9.14 -35.56 22.49
C ARG A 2 -8.60 -35.08 21.15
N PRO A 3 -8.00 -33.87 21.07
CA PRO A 3 -7.36 -33.41 19.83
C PRO A 3 -6.15 -34.30 19.52
N GLN A 4 -5.77 -34.39 18.25
CA GLN A 4 -4.50 -34.99 17.89
C GLN A 4 -3.37 -34.19 18.57
N PRO A 5 -2.36 -34.85 19.15
CA PRO A 5 -1.24 -34.13 19.74
C PRO A 5 -0.47 -33.39 18.66
N LEU A 6 -0.13 -32.14 18.95
CA LEU A 6 0.82 -31.37 18.14
C LEU A 6 2.25 -31.82 18.47
N PRO A 7 3.21 -31.71 17.53
CA PRO A 7 4.62 -31.98 17.82
C PRO A 7 5.12 -31.17 19.01
N GLU A 8 6.08 -31.74 19.75
CA GLU A 8 6.75 -31.03 20.84
C GLU A 8 7.43 -29.77 20.28
N GLY A 9 7.19 -28.61 20.92
CA GLY A 9 7.73 -27.33 20.47
C GLY A 9 6.96 -26.67 19.32
N PHE A 10 5.83 -27.23 18.87
CA PHE A 10 4.99 -26.60 17.84
C PHE A 10 4.63 -25.15 18.21
N ARG A 11 4.82 -24.23 17.27
CA ARG A 11 4.45 -22.83 17.42
C ARG A 11 3.44 -22.45 16.36
N SER A 12 2.32 -21.89 16.78
CA SER A 12 1.34 -21.30 15.87
C SER A 12 1.92 -20.09 15.16
N TYR A 13 1.30 -19.68 14.05
CA TYR A 13 1.72 -18.53 13.27
C TYR A 13 1.71 -17.25 14.15
N PRO A 14 2.84 -16.53 14.24
CA PRO A 14 2.94 -15.33 15.06
C PRO A 14 2.29 -14.14 14.36
N TRP A 15 1.01 -13.89 14.63
CA TRP A 15 0.30 -12.73 14.10
C TRP A 15 0.86 -11.42 14.68
N SER A 16 0.98 -10.42 13.82
CA SER A 16 1.22 -9.04 14.28
C SER A 16 -0.03 -8.51 14.98
N ARG A 17 0.16 -7.65 15.97
CA ARG A 17 -0.95 -6.93 16.62
C ARG A 17 -1.70 -6.10 15.59
N SER A 18 -3.00 -5.94 15.79
CA SER A 18 -3.82 -5.04 14.98
C SER A 18 -3.40 -3.58 15.17
N THR A 19 -3.77 -2.72 14.22
CA THR A 19 -3.54 -1.26 14.33
C THR A 19 -4.16 -0.69 15.60
N ALA A 20 -5.39 -1.12 15.95
CA ALA A 20 -6.08 -0.68 17.16
C ALA A 20 -5.35 -1.11 18.45
N GLU A 21 -4.84 -2.34 18.50
CA GLU A 21 -4.08 -2.83 19.68
C GLU A 21 -2.78 -2.06 19.86
N VAL A 22 -2.03 -1.79 18.78
CA VAL A 22 -0.80 -0.98 18.85
C VAL A 22 -1.12 0.44 19.30
N ALA A 23 -2.11 1.08 18.70
CA ALA A 23 -2.55 2.42 19.04
C ALA A 23 -2.92 2.52 20.53
N SER A 24 -3.78 1.61 21.02
CA SER A 24 -4.20 1.57 22.43
C SER A 24 -3.03 1.36 23.39
N ARG A 25 -2.06 0.49 23.04
CA ARG A 25 -0.90 0.18 23.90
C ARG A 25 0.00 1.38 24.14
N HIS A 26 0.17 2.22 23.12
CA HIS A 26 1.11 3.35 23.15
C HIS A 26 0.42 4.71 23.32
N GLY A 27 -0.90 4.74 23.56
CA GLY A 27 -1.67 5.98 23.69
C GLY A 27 -1.72 6.79 22.39
N LEU A 28 -1.61 6.11 21.25
CA LEU A 28 -1.68 6.69 19.92
C LEU A 28 -3.08 6.51 19.33
N ARG A 29 -3.42 7.28 18.29
CA ARG A 29 -4.61 7.05 17.49
C ARG A 29 -4.31 6.07 16.35
N PRO A 30 -5.30 5.26 15.87
CA PRO A 30 -5.09 4.32 14.78
C PRO A 30 -4.48 4.94 13.52
N GLU A 31 -4.82 6.21 13.20
CA GLU A 31 -4.34 6.97 12.04
C GLU A 31 -2.84 7.31 12.12
N GLN A 32 -2.29 7.30 13.33
CA GLN A 32 -0.85 7.52 13.57
C GLN A 32 -0.01 6.27 13.35
N ILE A 33 -0.63 5.10 13.14
CA ILE A 33 0.08 3.83 12.98
C ILE A 33 0.40 3.57 11.51
N LEU A 34 1.68 3.45 11.21
CA LEU A 34 2.19 3.05 9.89
C LEU A 34 2.63 1.58 9.91
N ARG A 35 2.08 0.78 8.99
CA ARG A 35 2.28 -0.67 8.92
C ARG A 35 3.35 -1.04 7.90
N TYR A 36 4.56 -1.32 8.35
CA TYR A 36 5.68 -1.82 7.54
C TYR A 36 5.89 -3.33 7.67
N ASP A 37 4.94 -4.04 8.30
CA ASP A 37 5.06 -5.45 8.66
C ASP A 37 4.29 -6.42 7.75
N GLN A 38 3.45 -5.93 6.83
CA GLN A 38 2.47 -6.76 6.10
C GLN A 38 2.88 -7.16 4.68
N ASN A 39 3.92 -6.55 4.10
CA ASN A 39 4.32 -6.75 2.69
C ASN A 39 3.17 -6.53 1.70
N THR A 40 2.31 -5.56 1.98
CA THR A 40 1.27 -5.09 1.07
C THR A 40 1.74 -3.80 0.41
N PRO A 41 1.38 -3.54 -0.86
CA PRO A 41 1.76 -2.30 -1.53
C PRO A 41 1.10 -1.09 -0.84
N PRO A 42 1.69 0.11 -0.96
CA PRO A 42 1.14 1.33 -0.35
C PRO A 42 -0.18 1.78 -0.99
N VAL A 43 -0.44 1.34 -2.21
CA VAL A 43 -1.68 1.63 -2.94
C VAL A 43 -2.51 0.35 -2.99
N PRO A 44 -3.80 0.40 -2.59
CA PRO A 44 -4.68 -0.76 -2.73
C PRO A 44 -4.84 -1.17 -4.20
N GLY A 45 -4.98 -2.46 -4.43
CA GLY A 45 -5.39 -2.95 -5.74
C GLY A 45 -6.77 -2.40 -6.14
N VAL A 46 -6.93 -2.06 -7.42
CA VAL A 46 -8.21 -1.61 -7.97
C VAL A 46 -8.82 -2.76 -8.77
N PRO A 47 -10.03 -3.22 -8.41
CA PRO A 47 -10.72 -4.25 -9.19
C PRO A 47 -10.95 -3.80 -10.63
N GLN A 48 -10.67 -4.68 -11.57
CA GLN A 48 -10.90 -4.43 -13.01
C GLN A 48 -12.35 -4.71 -13.44
N VAL A 49 -13.19 -5.11 -12.51
CA VAL A 49 -14.63 -5.35 -12.72
C VAL A 49 -15.45 -4.50 -11.76
N PRO A 50 -16.66 -4.05 -12.14
CA PRO A 50 -17.56 -3.36 -11.23
C PRO A 50 -17.86 -4.22 -9.99
N LEU A 51 -17.74 -3.63 -8.79
CA LEU A 51 -17.99 -4.35 -7.54
C LEU A 51 -19.40 -4.93 -7.48
N ALA A 52 -20.42 -4.19 -7.94
CA ALA A 52 -21.79 -4.66 -7.98
C ALA A 52 -21.97 -5.98 -8.75
N GLU A 53 -21.32 -6.12 -9.91
CA GLU A 53 -21.35 -7.36 -10.69
C GLU A 53 -20.61 -8.50 -9.99
N SER A 54 -19.50 -8.19 -9.31
CA SER A 54 -18.74 -9.19 -8.54
C SER A 54 -19.57 -9.77 -7.40
N PHE A 55 -20.45 -8.98 -6.80
CA PHE A 55 -21.31 -9.38 -5.67
C PHE A 55 -22.75 -9.78 -6.07
N ALA A 56 -23.08 -9.82 -7.37
CA ALA A 56 -24.44 -10.05 -7.84
C ALA A 56 -25.05 -11.43 -7.48
N ARG A 57 -24.23 -12.41 -7.13
CA ARG A 57 -24.65 -13.81 -6.90
C ARG A 57 -24.03 -14.39 -5.62
N LEU A 58 -24.09 -13.65 -4.51
CA LEU A 58 -23.50 -14.08 -3.23
C LEU A 58 -24.15 -15.34 -2.65
N GLN A 59 -25.38 -15.66 -3.04
CA GLN A 59 -26.10 -16.86 -2.60
C GLN A 59 -25.62 -18.14 -3.31
N GLU A 60 -24.80 -18.01 -4.38
CA GLU A 60 -24.29 -19.16 -5.14
C GLU A 60 -22.86 -19.51 -4.71
N TYR A 61 -22.57 -20.81 -4.67
CA TYR A 61 -21.19 -21.26 -4.55
C TYR A 61 -20.38 -20.85 -5.80
N PRO A 62 -19.04 -20.66 -5.68
CA PRO A 62 -18.20 -20.50 -6.86
C PRO A 62 -18.24 -21.76 -7.74
N ASP A 63 -17.89 -21.61 -9.01
CA ASP A 63 -17.59 -22.75 -9.87
C ASP A 63 -16.49 -23.60 -9.22
N GLY A 64 -16.78 -24.85 -8.95
CA GLY A 64 -15.86 -25.76 -8.24
C GLY A 64 -14.55 -26.01 -8.99
N THR A 65 -14.52 -25.78 -10.30
CA THR A 65 -13.32 -25.89 -11.14
C THR A 65 -12.54 -24.60 -11.23
N TYR A 66 -13.14 -23.45 -10.84
CA TYR A 66 -12.59 -22.10 -11.04
C TYR A 66 -12.10 -21.85 -12.47
N ALA A 67 -12.82 -22.36 -13.48
CA ALA A 67 -12.38 -22.37 -14.87
C ALA A 67 -11.86 -21.03 -15.34
N GLU A 68 -12.61 -19.95 -15.10
CA GLU A 68 -12.26 -18.59 -15.52
C GLU A 68 -10.95 -18.07 -14.88
N LEU A 69 -10.80 -18.27 -13.56
CA LEU A 69 -9.59 -17.85 -12.83
C LEU A 69 -8.39 -18.72 -13.20
N ARG A 70 -8.61 -20.04 -13.38
CA ARG A 70 -7.60 -20.99 -13.81
C ARG A 70 -7.05 -20.65 -15.20
N GLU A 71 -7.93 -20.35 -16.17
CA GLU A 71 -7.53 -19.92 -17.50
C GLU A 71 -6.77 -18.59 -17.49
N ALA A 72 -7.21 -17.61 -16.67
CA ALA A 72 -6.53 -16.34 -16.53
C ALA A 72 -5.12 -16.52 -15.92
N ALA A 73 -4.98 -17.36 -14.89
CA ALA A 73 -3.69 -17.67 -14.28
C ALA A 73 -2.77 -18.45 -15.23
N ALA A 74 -3.32 -19.38 -16.01
CA ALA A 74 -2.59 -20.11 -17.05
C ALA A 74 -2.06 -19.16 -18.14
N GLY A 75 -2.91 -18.25 -18.63
CA GLY A 75 -2.51 -17.22 -19.59
C GLY A 75 -1.45 -16.26 -19.04
N TYR A 76 -1.57 -15.86 -17.78
CA TYR A 76 -0.58 -15.02 -17.09
C TYR A 76 0.79 -15.71 -16.96
N CYS A 77 0.80 -17.03 -16.70
CA CYS A 77 2.03 -17.82 -16.55
C CYS A 77 2.55 -18.41 -17.87
N GLY A 78 1.78 -18.39 -18.96
CA GLY A 78 2.15 -18.99 -20.24
C GLY A 78 2.12 -20.52 -20.22
N VAL A 79 1.19 -21.13 -19.46
CA VAL A 79 1.05 -22.60 -19.32
C VAL A 79 -0.37 -23.05 -19.66
N ALA A 80 -0.60 -24.36 -19.72
CA ALA A 80 -1.94 -24.93 -19.91
C ALA A 80 -2.77 -24.85 -18.61
N ALA A 81 -4.10 -24.70 -18.74
CA ALA A 81 -4.98 -24.58 -17.58
C ALA A 81 -4.94 -25.82 -16.66
N GLU A 82 -4.67 -27.02 -17.20
CA GLU A 82 -4.54 -28.26 -16.45
C GLU A 82 -3.29 -28.31 -15.54
N GLN A 83 -2.36 -27.38 -15.75
CA GLN A 83 -1.16 -27.22 -14.90
C GLN A 83 -1.39 -26.26 -13.72
N VAL A 84 -2.57 -25.63 -13.64
CA VAL A 84 -2.89 -24.62 -12.65
C VAL A 84 -3.88 -25.16 -11.61
N VAL A 85 -3.56 -24.94 -10.32
CA VAL A 85 -4.45 -25.20 -9.18
C VAL A 85 -4.70 -23.91 -8.42
N VAL A 86 -5.96 -23.54 -8.24
CA VAL A 86 -6.37 -22.30 -7.55
C VAL A 86 -6.55 -22.58 -6.05
N GLY A 87 -6.18 -21.63 -5.20
CA GLY A 87 -6.37 -21.72 -3.74
C GLY A 87 -6.58 -20.36 -3.07
N ALA A 88 -6.99 -20.40 -1.80
CA ALA A 88 -7.21 -19.22 -0.97
C ALA A 88 -5.88 -18.56 -0.54
N GLY A 89 -5.17 -17.98 -1.52
CA GLY A 89 -3.82 -17.45 -1.38
C GLY A 89 -2.75 -18.53 -1.44
N ALA A 90 -1.48 -18.13 -1.47
CA ALA A 90 -0.36 -19.06 -1.41
C ALA A 90 -0.39 -19.90 -0.11
N ASP A 91 -0.91 -19.34 0.98
CA ASP A 91 -0.98 -20.01 2.29
C ASP A 91 -1.75 -21.34 2.22
N GLU A 92 -2.93 -21.37 1.57
CA GLU A 92 -3.68 -22.61 1.39
C GLU A 92 -2.91 -23.58 0.51
N LEU A 93 -2.27 -23.11 -0.55
CA LEU A 93 -1.51 -23.96 -1.47
C LEU A 93 -0.29 -24.59 -0.79
N ILE A 94 0.37 -23.89 0.13
CA ILE A 94 1.40 -24.46 1.00
C ILE A 94 0.84 -25.61 1.81
N LEU A 95 -0.34 -25.44 2.44
CA LEU A 95 -1.00 -26.50 3.20
C LEU A 95 -1.43 -27.67 2.28
N VAL A 96 -1.89 -27.39 1.07
CA VAL A 96 -2.25 -28.41 0.07
C VAL A 96 -1.02 -29.19 -0.37
N CYS A 97 0.11 -28.53 -0.65
CA CYS A 97 1.38 -29.20 -0.97
C CYS A 97 1.84 -30.09 0.19
N ALA A 98 1.81 -29.57 1.43
CA ALA A 98 2.17 -30.37 2.60
C ALA A 98 1.29 -31.62 2.74
N ARG A 99 -0.04 -31.51 2.62
CA ARG A 99 -0.97 -32.64 2.66
C ARG A 99 -0.78 -33.61 1.50
N THR A 100 -0.23 -33.17 0.39
CA THR A 100 -0.02 -34.01 -0.80
C THR A 100 1.25 -34.85 -0.69
N PHE A 101 2.33 -34.25 -0.23
CA PHE A 101 3.66 -34.83 -0.30
C PHE A 101 4.26 -35.17 1.07
N LEU A 102 3.68 -34.71 2.18
CA LEU A 102 4.15 -34.94 3.54
C LEU A 102 3.17 -35.80 4.34
N GLY A 103 3.65 -36.38 5.45
CA GLY A 103 2.91 -37.20 6.38
C GLY A 103 3.83 -37.81 7.41
N PRO A 104 3.31 -38.70 8.31
CA PRO A 104 4.14 -39.41 9.29
C PRO A 104 5.26 -40.19 8.62
N GLY A 105 6.49 -40.03 9.10
CA GLY A 105 7.69 -40.67 8.58
C GLY A 105 8.32 -40.00 7.36
N ARG A 106 7.72 -38.91 6.86
CA ARG A 106 8.28 -38.06 5.81
C ARG A 106 8.98 -36.83 6.37
N SER A 107 9.76 -36.16 5.54
CA SER A 107 10.53 -34.98 5.94
C SER A 107 10.54 -33.87 4.90
N ALA A 108 10.77 -32.65 5.39
CA ALA A 108 10.96 -31.50 4.52
C ALA A 108 12.21 -30.68 4.90
N VAL A 109 12.84 -30.06 3.90
CA VAL A 109 13.92 -29.10 4.09
C VAL A 109 13.36 -27.68 4.08
N ILE A 110 13.82 -26.87 5.03
CA ILE A 110 13.50 -25.46 5.19
C ILE A 110 14.78 -24.72 5.55
N GLU A 111 15.23 -23.83 4.69
CA GLU A 111 16.39 -22.96 4.96
C GLU A 111 15.94 -21.71 5.72
N GLU A 112 16.22 -21.66 7.02
CA GLU A 112 15.89 -20.52 7.88
C GLU A 112 16.95 -19.41 7.76
N PRO A 113 16.60 -18.10 7.88
CA PRO A 113 15.24 -17.61 8.13
C PRO A 113 14.42 -17.54 6.85
N THR A 114 13.18 -18.02 6.89
CA THR A 114 12.24 -17.96 5.76
C THR A 114 10.79 -17.82 6.24
N TYR A 115 9.81 -18.00 5.35
CA TYR A 115 8.41 -17.87 5.69
C TYR A 115 7.94 -18.99 6.62
N GLY A 116 7.56 -18.66 7.84
CA GLY A 116 7.29 -19.61 8.91
C GLY A 116 6.14 -20.60 8.65
N LEU A 117 5.29 -20.36 7.65
CA LEU A 117 4.19 -21.27 7.33
C LEU A 117 4.69 -22.61 6.75
N TYR A 118 5.87 -22.66 6.13
CA TYR A 118 6.42 -23.92 5.63
C TYR A 118 6.65 -24.93 6.75
N ARG A 119 7.25 -24.47 7.86
CA ARG A 119 7.45 -25.28 9.07
C ARG A 119 6.12 -25.72 9.67
N ILE A 120 5.20 -24.77 9.84
CA ILE A 120 3.86 -25.05 10.40
C ILE A 120 3.13 -26.09 9.55
N ALA A 121 3.13 -25.94 8.22
CA ALA A 121 2.47 -26.87 7.31
C ALA A 121 3.10 -28.27 7.33
N THR A 122 4.44 -28.33 7.40
CA THR A 122 5.20 -29.59 7.54
C THR A 122 4.82 -30.32 8.83
N GLU A 123 4.86 -29.62 9.96
CA GLU A 123 4.55 -30.16 11.27
C GLU A 123 3.07 -30.58 11.41
N LEU A 124 2.14 -29.79 10.85
CA LEU A 124 0.71 -30.14 10.84
C LEU A 124 0.40 -31.36 9.95
N ALA A 125 1.21 -31.62 8.93
CA ALA A 125 1.11 -32.86 8.14
C ALA A 125 1.67 -34.07 8.87
N GLY A 126 2.29 -33.91 10.04
CA GLY A 126 2.92 -34.98 10.82
C GLY A 126 4.31 -35.35 10.32
N ALA A 127 4.92 -34.53 9.49
CA ALA A 127 6.27 -34.69 8.96
C ALA A 127 7.32 -33.95 9.83
N SER A 128 8.58 -34.34 9.66
CA SER A 128 9.70 -33.68 10.35
C SER A 128 10.41 -32.68 9.44
N VAL A 129 11.07 -31.70 10.06
CA VAL A 129 12.00 -30.80 9.35
C VAL A 129 13.40 -31.35 9.49
N THR A 130 14.11 -31.49 8.35
CA THR A 130 15.49 -31.98 8.28
C THR A 130 16.43 -30.89 7.76
N GLY A 131 17.72 -30.98 8.09
CA GLY A 131 18.77 -30.09 7.56
C GLY A 131 19.42 -30.58 6.27
N SER A 132 19.09 -31.80 5.77
CA SER A 132 19.65 -32.35 4.54
C SER A 132 18.57 -32.46 3.47
N ALA A 133 18.90 -32.11 2.24
CA ALA A 133 18.05 -32.34 1.09
C ALA A 133 18.03 -33.80 0.63
N ASP A 134 19.05 -34.58 1.02
CA ASP A 134 19.15 -35.99 0.63
C ASP A 134 18.04 -36.82 1.25
N GLY A 135 17.15 -37.33 0.42
CA GLY A 135 16.02 -38.16 0.83
C GLY A 135 14.88 -37.41 1.51
N ALA A 136 14.84 -36.08 1.42
CA ALA A 136 13.70 -35.29 1.86
C ALA A 136 12.55 -35.40 0.85
N ASP A 137 11.30 -35.46 1.34
CA ASP A 137 10.11 -35.58 0.48
C ASP A 137 9.70 -34.21 -0.10
N VAL A 138 9.98 -33.12 0.61
CA VAL A 138 9.69 -31.74 0.16
C VAL A 138 10.87 -30.83 0.44
N ILE A 139 11.19 -29.97 -0.53
CA ILE A 139 12.11 -28.85 -0.36
C ILE A 139 11.32 -27.56 -0.54
N TRP A 140 11.19 -26.79 0.54
CA TRP A 140 10.52 -25.48 0.52
C TRP A 140 11.52 -24.38 0.18
N VAL A 141 11.21 -23.59 -0.84
CA VAL A 141 12.01 -22.44 -1.26
C VAL A 141 11.13 -21.20 -1.41
N CYS A 142 11.44 -20.14 -0.70
CA CYS A 142 10.83 -18.83 -0.91
C CYS A 142 11.73 -18.01 -1.85
N ASN A 143 11.26 -17.63 -3.03
CA ASN A 143 12.11 -16.99 -4.03
C ASN A 143 11.41 -15.86 -4.80
N PRO A 144 11.67 -14.59 -4.50
CA PRO A 144 12.60 -14.04 -3.47
C PRO A 144 12.24 -14.41 -2.04
N ASN A 145 13.27 -14.59 -1.20
CA ASN A 145 13.07 -15.05 0.17
C ASN A 145 12.41 -13.98 1.06
N ASN A 146 11.50 -14.38 1.88
CA ASN A 146 10.92 -13.60 2.96
C ASN A 146 11.42 -14.19 4.29
N PRO A 147 12.26 -13.47 5.07
CA PRO A 147 12.36 -12.00 5.14
C PRO A 147 13.55 -11.35 4.46
N THR A 148 14.54 -12.08 3.97
CA THR A 148 15.87 -11.53 3.59
C THR A 148 15.84 -10.77 2.25
N GLY A 149 14.88 -11.06 1.37
CA GLY A 149 14.81 -10.51 0.03
C GLY A 149 15.76 -11.18 -0.98
N GLU A 150 16.53 -12.18 -0.57
CA GLU A 150 17.48 -12.89 -1.39
C GLU A 150 16.80 -13.59 -2.57
N LEU A 151 17.41 -13.52 -3.73
CA LEU A 151 16.94 -14.16 -4.96
C LEU A 151 17.94 -15.24 -5.39
N ARG A 152 17.47 -16.45 -5.53
CA ARG A 152 18.23 -17.58 -6.09
C ARG A 152 17.96 -17.70 -7.59
N ASP A 153 18.98 -18.09 -8.34
CA ASP A 153 18.83 -18.35 -9.78
C ASP A 153 17.86 -19.52 -10.00
N PRO A 154 16.83 -19.37 -10.85
CA PRO A 154 15.96 -20.47 -11.24
C PRO A 154 16.69 -21.72 -11.72
N ALA A 155 17.88 -21.56 -12.35
CA ALA A 155 18.70 -22.70 -12.78
C ALA A 155 19.25 -23.52 -11.60
N GLU A 156 19.59 -22.87 -10.48
CA GLU A 156 19.98 -23.57 -9.24
C GLU A 156 18.82 -24.35 -8.67
N LEU A 157 17.61 -23.78 -8.68
CA LEU A 157 16.41 -24.44 -8.19
C LEU A 157 15.99 -25.64 -9.06
N ALA A 158 16.19 -25.52 -10.38
CA ALA A 158 16.04 -26.65 -11.28
C ALA A 158 17.09 -27.75 -11.04
N ALA A 159 18.30 -27.36 -10.66
CA ALA A 159 19.33 -28.36 -10.29
C ALA A 159 18.98 -29.11 -9.00
N LEU A 160 18.38 -28.45 -8.01
CA LEU A 160 17.82 -29.14 -6.82
C LEU A 160 16.75 -30.17 -7.20
N ALA A 161 15.80 -29.79 -8.07
CA ALA A 161 14.76 -30.68 -8.53
C ALA A 161 15.30 -31.89 -9.31
N ARG A 162 16.35 -31.66 -10.09
CA ARG A 162 17.03 -32.74 -10.85
C ARG A 162 17.82 -33.67 -9.96
N ALA A 163 18.39 -33.17 -8.85
CA ALA A 163 19.20 -33.97 -7.93
C ALA A 163 18.40 -35.08 -7.23
N ASP A 164 17.14 -34.78 -6.88
CA ASP A 164 16.20 -35.77 -6.35
C ASP A 164 14.83 -35.64 -7.03
N PRO A 165 14.57 -36.41 -8.10
CA PRO A 165 13.28 -36.39 -8.79
C PRO A 165 12.10 -36.94 -7.96
N ALA A 166 12.36 -37.59 -6.81
CA ALA A 166 11.32 -38.04 -5.90
C ALA A 166 10.86 -36.99 -4.92
N ALA A 167 11.70 -35.99 -4.65
CA ALA A 167 11.35 -34.86 -3.79
C ALA A 167 10.51 -33.81 -4.56
N ALA A 168 9.46 -33.27 -3.94
CA ALA A 168 8.74 -32.13 -4.46
C ALA A 168 9.52 -30.82 -4.10
N VAL A 169 9.96 -30.07 -5.09
CA VAL A 169 10.57 -28.75 -4.88
C VAL A 169 9.50 -27.67 -5.05
N VAL A 170 9.05 -27.11 -3.93
CA VAL A 170 7.99 -26.08 -3.91
C VAL A 170 8.64 -24.70 -3.82
N VAL A 171 8.53 -23.93 -4.91
CA VAL A 171 9.09 -22.60 -5.03
C VAL A 171 7.97 -21.56 -4.86
N ASP A 172 7.99 -20.85 -3.76
CA ASP A 172 7.05 -19.75 -3.49
C ASP A 172 7.56 -18.46 -4.11
N GLU A 173 6.96 -18.08 -5.23
CA GLU A 173 7.27 -16.88 -6.00
C GLU A 173 6.26 -15.74 -5.74
N ALA A 174 5.83 -15.58 -4.48
CA ALA A 174 4.88 -14.52 -4.11
C ALA A 174 5.37 -13.09 -4.45
N TYR A 175 6.66 -12.91 -4.66
CA TYR A 175 7.29 -11.61 -5.00
C TYR A 175 7.81 -11.57 -6.45
N TYR A 176 7.36 -12.46 -7.31
CA TYR A 176 7.81 -12.58 -8.71
C TYR A 176 7.80 -11.26 -9.48
N GLU A 177 6.74 -10.47 -9.36
CA GLU A 177 6.56 -9.24 -10.11
C GLU A 177 7.66 -8.20 -9.81
N TYR A 178 8.26 -8.27 -8.61
CA TYR A 178 9.38 -7.40 -8.21
C TYR A 178 10.76 -7.92 -8.63
N ALA A 179 10.89 -9.22 -8.86
CA ALA A 179 12.15 -9.88 -9.20
C ALA A 179 12.29 -10.22 -10.69
N GLY A 180 11.19 -10.55 -11.34
CA GLY A 180 11.17 -10.96 -12.74
C GLY A 180 11.72 -12.36 -13.03
N ALA A 181 12.26 -13.06 -12.02
CA ALA A 181 12.81 -14.41 -12.15
C ALA A 181 11.77 -15.48 -11.80
N THR A 182 11.69 -16.58 -12.57
CA THR A 182 10.68 -17.62 -12.38
C THR A 182 11.16 -19.01 -12.77
N CYS A 183 10.71 -20.01 -12.01
CA CYS A 183 10.87 -21.42 -12.31
C CYS A 183 9.76 -22.01 -13.20
N VAL A 184 8.71 -21.26 -13.52
CA VAL A 184 7.57 -21.77 -14.32
C VAL A 184 7.98 -22.45 -15.62
N PRO A 185 8.87 -21.89 -16.48
CA PRO A 185 9.28 -22.57 -17.71
C PRO A 185 10.03 -23.89 -17.48
N LEU A 186 10.66 -24.05 -16.31
CA LEU A 186 11.48 -25.22 -15.98
C LEU A 186 10.66 -26.43 -15.55
N ILE A 187 9.37 -26.27 -15.28
CA ILE A 187 8.45 -27.36 -14.91
C ILE A 187 8.35 -28.41 -16.04
N ALA A 188 8.50 -27.97 -17.30
CA ALA A 188 8.47 -28.89 -18.44
C ALA A 188 9.61 -29.92 -18.43
N GLU A 189 10.78 -29.54 -17.88
CA GLU A 189 11.96 -30.42 -17.77
C GLU A 189 12.07 -31.06 -16.39
N GLN A 190 11.52 -30.41 -15.36
CA GLN A 190 11.56 -30.85 -13.95
C GLN A 190 10.13 -30.97 -13.41
N PRO A 191 9.44 -32.09 -13.65
CA PRO A 191 8.02 -32.26 -13.31
C PRO A 191 7.72 -32.27 -11.79
N ASN A 192 8.74 -32.38 -10.96
CA ASN A 192 8.68 -32.28 -9.49
C ASN A 192 8.83 -30.85 -8.96
N LEU A 193 8.99 -29.82 -9.85
CA LEU A 193 8.88 -28.41 -9.51
C LEU A 193 7.42 -28.02 -9.38
N ILE A 194 7.09 -27.27 -8.32
CA ILE A 194 5.79 -26.65 -8.08
C ILE A 194 6.03 -25.17 -7.76
N VAL A 195 5.42 -24.27 -8.52
CA VAL A 195 5.58 -22.83 -8.33
C VAL A 195 4.30 -22.24 -7.76
N LEU A 196 4.40 -21.51 -6.64
CA LEU A 196 3.27 -20.83 -6.00
C LEU A 196 3.28 -19.33 -6.36
N ARG A 197 2.10 -18.76 -6.60
CA ARG A 197 1.87 -17.36 -6.92
C ARG A 197 0.67 -16.81 -6.16
N THR A 198 0.55 -15.51 -6.04
CA THR A 198 -0.54 -14.87 -5.30
C THR A 198 -0.84 -13.46 -5.80
N LEU A 199 -2.09 -13.01 -5.64
CA LEU A 199 -2.49 -11.62 -5.84
C LEU A 199 -2.24 -10.74 -4.60
N SER A 200 -1.70 -11.31 -3.52
CA SER A 200 -1.55 -10.60 -2.24
C SER A 200 -0.47 -9.52 -2.23
N LYS A 201 0.49 -9.56 -3.15
CA LYS A 201 1.67 -8.69 -3.13
C LYS A 201 1.58 -7.60 -4.20
N ALA A 202 2.19 -7.73 -5.34
CA ALA A 202 2.23 -6.70 -6.38
C ALA A 202 0.82 -6.22 -6.82
N PHE A 203 -0.14 -7.12 -6.88
CA PHE A 203 -1.53 -6.78 -7.23
C PHE A 203 -2.28 -6.00 -6.15
N GLY A 204 -1.82 -5.98 -4.90
CA GLY A 204 -2.48 -5.27 -3.81
C GLY A 204 -3.79 -5.89 -3.31
N PHE A 205 -4.04 -7.16 -3.62
CA PHE A 205 -5.28 -7.87 -3.28
C PHE A 205 -5.12 -8.89 -2.15
N ALA A 206 -4.29 -8.58 -1.15
CA ALA A 206 -4.09 -9.49 0.00
C ALA A 206 -5.41 -9.92 0.67
N GLY A 207 -6.39 -9.03 0.75
CA GLY A 207 -7.70 -9.29 1.34
C GLY A 207 -8.62 -10.20 0.50
N LEU A 208 -8.38 -10.37 -0.80
CA LEU A 208 -9.16 -11.29 -1.65
C LEU A 208 -8.83 -12.74 -1.40
N ARG A 209 -7.66 -13.06 -0.82
CA ARG A 209 -7.22 -14.43 -0.60
C ARG A 209 -7.25 -15.26 -1.90
N VAL A 210 -6.51 -14.83 -2.92
CA VAL A 210 -6.36 -15.55 -4.20
C VAL A 210 -4.90 -15.87 -4.47
N GLY A 211 -4.63 -17.13 -4.77
CA GLY A 211 -3.34 -17.64 -5.23
C GLY A 211 -3.52 -18.82 -6.17
N TRP A 212 -2.45 -19.24 -6.80
CA TRP A 212 -2.43 -20.42 -7.65
C TRP A 212 -1.07 -21.11 -7.60
N ALA A 213 -1.09 -22.43 -7.83
CA ALA A 213 0.09 -23.24 -8.05
C ALA A 213 0.19 -23.57 -9.54
N VAL A 214 1.41 -23.57 -10.08
CA VAL A 214 1.74 -24.12 -11.40
C VAL A 214 2.61 -25.34 -11.19
N ALA A 215 2.23 -26.46 -11.81
CA ALA A 215 2.93 -27.74 -11.67
C ALA A 215 2.84 -28.58 -12.97
N SER A 216 3.49 -29.74 -13.01
CA SER A 216 3.19 -30.73 -14.04
C SER A 216 1.71 -31.14 -13.96
N ARG A 217 1.14 -31.67 -15.05
CA ARG A 217 -0.27 -32.10 -15.06
C ARG A 217 -0.57 -33.13 -14.00
N GLU A 218 0.35 -34.06 -13.78
CA GLU A 218 0.28 -35.12 -12.79
C GLU A 218 0.28 -34.55 -11.37
N ALA A 219 1.23 -33.65 -11.06
CA ALA A 219 1.31 -33.01 -9.76
C ALA A 219 0.10 -32.09 -9.51
N ALA A 220 -0.33 -31.33 -10.51
CA ALA A 220 -1.53 -30.47 -10.42
C ALA A 220 -2.79 -31.31 -10.12
N ALA A 221 -2.96 -32.45 -10.76
CA ALA A 221 -4.07 -33.38 -10.48
C ALA A 221 -4.05 -33.91 -9.04
N GLU A 222 -2.88 -34.19 -8.47
CA GLU A 222 -2.75 -34.65 -7.08
C GLU A 222 -3.03 -33.49 -6.08
N LEU A 223 -2.60 -32.27 -6.38
CA LEU A 223 -2.93 -31.08 -5.58
C LEU A 223 -4.44 -30.79 -5.61
N GLU A 224 -5.06 -30.84 -6.81
CA GLU A 224 -6.50 -30.57 -6.99
C GLU A 224 -7.38 -31.58 -6.20
N ARG A 225 -7.00 -32.85 -6.13
CA ARG A 225 -7.71 -33.86 -5.33
C ARG A 225 -7.73 -33.58 -3.82
N ARG A 226 -6.76 -32.79 -3.32
CA ARG A 226 -6.59 -32.47 -1.88
C ARG A 226 -6.93 -31.04 -1.53
N ARG A 227 -7.23 -30.23 -2.54
CA ARG A 227 -7.68 -28.86 -2.35
C ARG A 227 -9.05 -28.84 -1.65
N PRO A 228 -9.26 -28.00 -0.64
CA PRO A 228 -10.57 -27.80 -0.05
C PRO A 228 -11.58 -27.30 -1.10
N PRO A 229 -12.82 -27.80 -1.10
CA PRO A 229 -13.83 -27.33 -2.04
C PRO A 229 -14.22 -25.88 -1.74
N ALA A 230 -14.47 -25.09 -2.78
CA ALA A 230 -15.02 -23.72 -2.70
C ALA A 230 -14.25 -22.76 -1.77
N SER A 231 -12.95 -22.94 -1.63
CA SER A 231 -12.11 -22.13 -0.71
C SER A 231 -11.92 -20.69 -1.14
N VAL A 232 -11.99 -20.39 -2.45
CA VAL A 232 -11.98 -19.04 -3.00
C VAL A 232 -13.42 -18.62 -3.27
N SER A 233 -13.86 -17.48 -2.73
CA SER A 233 -15.22 -16.99 -2.94
C SER A 233 -15.47 -16.59 -4.41
N ALA A 234 -16.72 -16.64 -4.87
CA ALA A 234 -17.08 -16.27 -6.23
C ALA A 234 -16.66 -14.83 -6.60
N PRO A 235 -16.87 -13.80 -5.73
CA PRO A 235 -16.35 -12.46 -5.98
C PRO A 235 -14.83 -12.41 -6.13
N ALA A 236 -14.10 -13.09 -5.25
CA ALA A 236 -12.64 -13.13 -5.28
C ALA A 236 -12.11 -13.80 -6.55
N ALA A 237 -12.75 -14.87 -7.00
CA ALA A 237 -12.38 -15.56 -8.24
C ALA A 237 -12.58 -14.67 -9.48
N ARG A 238 -13.71 -13.94 -9.58
CA ARG A 238 -14.01 -13.00 -10.67
C ARG A 238 -13.02 -11.83 -10.71
N ILE A 239 -12.82 -11.18 -9.57
CA ILE A 239 -11.87 -10.06 -9.45
C ILE A 239 -10.44 -10.54 -9.78
N GLY A 240 -10.06 -11.71 -9.27
CA GLY A 240 -8.76 -12.31 -9.55
C GLY A 240 -8.53 -12.62 -11.02
N ALA A 241 -9.53 -13.19 -11.70
CA ALA A 241 -9.46 -13.48 -13.14
C ALA A 241 -9.31 -12.18 -13.96
N ALA A 242 -10.08 -11.14 -13.63
CA ALA A 242 -9.98 -9.85 -14.29
C ALA A 242 -8.62 -9.17 -14.05
N ALA A 243 -8.09 -9.24 -12.83
CA ALA A 243 -6.79 -8.68 -12.49
C ALA A 243 -5.64 -9.35 -13.28
N LEU A 244 -5.71 -10.68 -13.49
CA LEU A 244 -4.70 -11.42 -14.25
C LEU A 244 -4.77 -11.20 -15.78
N ARG A 245 -5.93 -10.79 -16.29
CA ARG A 245 -6.12 -10.41 -17.71
C ARG A 245 -5.75 -8.95 -17.97
N ALA A 246 -5.65 -8.12 -16.94
CA ALA A 246 -5.26 -6.73 -17.06
C ALA A 246 -3.80 -6.57 -17.54
N PRO A 247 -3.40 -5.39 -18.03
CA PRO A 247 -1.99 -5.10 -18.32
C PRO A 247 -1.10 -5.44 -17.14
N ARG A 248 0.16 -5.80 -17.42
CA ARG A 248 1.12 -6.13 -16.35
C ARG A 248 1.21 -5.00 -15.33
N ILE A 249 1.32 -5.39 -14.07
CA ILE A 249 1.50 -4.45 -12.96
C ILE A 249 2.84 -3.75 -13.10
N ASP A 250 2.82 -2.43 -13.05
CA ASP A 250 4.03 -1.62 -12.98
C ASP A 250 4.50 -1.54 -11.52
N VAL A 251 5.71 -2.00 -11.26
CA VAL A 251 6.38 -1.99 -9.96
C VAL A 251 7.58 -1.05 -9.93
N THR A 252 7.80 -0.27 -10.98
CA THR A 252 8.98 0.60 -11.16
C THR A 252 9.19 1.53 -9.98
N ASP A 253 8.14 2.22 -9.54
CA ASP A 253 8.19 3.13 -8.39
C ASP A 253 8.59 2.40 -7.10
N THR A 254 8.07 1.17 -6.89
CA THR A 254 8.42 0.36 -5.72
C THR A 254 9.88 -0.07 -5.75
N LEU A 255 10.41 -0.42 -6.93
CA LEU A 255 11.81 -0.80 -7.09
C LEU A 255 12.75 0.39 -6.86
N ALA A 256 12.42 1.56 -7.42
CA ALA A 256 13.17 2.79 -7.20
C ALA A 256 13.18 3.18 -5.72
N GLU A 257 12.03 3.10 -5.07
CA GLU A 257 11.90 3.41 -3.64
C GLU A 257 12.65 2.42 -2.75
N ARG A 258 12.69 1.14 -3.11
CA ARG A 258 13.50 0.13 -2.42
C ARG A 258 14.97 0.52 -2.40
N GLU A 259 15.52 0.88 -3.55
CA GLU A 259 16.93 1.28 -3.65
C GLU A 259 17.20 2.58 -2.91
N ARG A 260 16.28 3.55 -2.95
CA ARG A 260 16.39 4.80 -2.19
C ARG A 260 16.47 4.55 -0.69
N VAL A 261 15.54 3.74 -0.15
CA VAL A 261 15.48 3.39 1.28
C VAL A 261 16.71 2.60 1.68
N ARG A 262 17.12 1.59 0.90
CA ARG A 262 18.31 0.79 1.15
C ARG A 262 19.58 1.67 1.18
N ALA A 263 19.76 2.53 0.18
CA ALA A 263 20.92 3.41 0.09
C ALA A 263 21.00 4.37 1.30
N ALA A 264 19.88 4.93 1.75
CA ALA A 264 19.84 5.80 2.92
C ALA A 264 20.22 5.05 4.21
N LEU A 265 19.71 3.82 4.39
CA LEU A 265 20.07 2.97 5.54
C LEU A 265 21.57 2.60 5.53
N VAL A 266 22.11 2.20 4.40
CA VAL A 266 23.54 1.87 4.25
C VAL A 266 24.41 3.09 4.52
N ALA A 267 24.03 4.27 4.00
CA ALA A 267 24.75 5.53 4.26
C ALA A 267 24.73 5.92 5.74
N ALA A 268 23.70 5.54 6.49
CA ALA A 268 23.62 5.73 7.93
C ALA A 268 24.38 4.66 8.75
N GLY A 269 25.03 3.71 8.09
CA GLY A 269 25.83 2.66 8.73
C GLY A 269 25.06 1.39 9.09
N HIS A 270 23.82 1.22 8.62
CA HIS A 270 23.06 0.01 8.83
C HIS A 270 23.44 -1.11 7.85
N ASP A 271 23.41 -2.36 8.31
CA ASP A 271 23.56 -3.54 7.44
C ASP A 271 22.23 -3.87 6.75
N CYS A 272 22.08 -3.37 5.54
CA CYS A 272 20.90 -3.55 4.71
C CYS A 272 21.31 -4.15 3.35
N PRO A 273 21.31 -5.50 3.22
CA PRO A 273 21.70 -6.19 1.99
C PRO A 273 20.73 -5.88 0.84
N GLU A 274 21.17 -6.19 -0.37
CA GLU A 274 20.31 -6.14 -1.55
C GLU A 274 19.15 -7.13 -1.40
N GLY A 275 17.95 -6.72 -1.84
CA GLY A 275 16.74 -7.54 -1.78
C GLY A 275 15.89 -7.37 -3.03
N HIS A 276 15.02 -8.36 -3.29
CA HIS A 276 14.23 -8.46 -4.53
C HIS A 276 12.70 -8.49 -4.30
N GLY A 277 12.23 -8.17 -3.07
CA GLY A 277 10.82 -8.02 -2.73
C GLY A 277 10.34 -6.55 -2.72
N ASN A 278 9.14 -6.32 -2.18
CA ASN A 278 8.60 -4.99 -1.88
C ASN A 278 8.95 -4.54 -0.45
N PHE A 279 10.10 -4.96 0.02
CA PHE A 279 10.62 -4.68 1.36
C PHE A 279 12.14 -4.63 1.33
N VAL A 280 12.72 -4.06 2.38
CA VAL A 280 14.13 -4.20 2.72
C VAL A 280 14.30 -5.02 3.99
N PHE A 281 15.44 -5.67 4.14
CA PHE A 281 15.81 -6.41 5.34
C PHE A 281 16.99 -5.70 6.01
N LEU A 282 16.78 -5.22 7.22
CA LEU A 282 17.82 -4.60 8.03
C LEU A 282 18.31 -5.65 9.03
N ARG A 283 19.57 -6.08 8.89
CA ARG A 283 20.18 -6.99 9.85
C ARG A 283 20.48 -6.25 11.15
N SER A 284 20.09 -6.85 12.26
CA SER A 284 20.32 -6.31 13.59
C SER A 284 20.27 -7.43 14.64
N GLU A 285 21.22 -7.42 15.57
CA GLU A 285 21.19 -8.29 16.74
C GLU A 285 20.36 -7.67 17.88
N GLU A 286 20.12 -6.34 17.83
CA GLU A 286 19.33 -5.62 18.80
C GLU A 286 17.86 -5.54 18.40
N PRO A 287 16.92 -5.59 19.36
CA PRO A 287 15.49 -5.47 19.07
C PRO A 287 15.13 -4.00 18.80
N VAL A 288 15.13 -3.61 17.53
CA VAL A 288 14.84 -2.22 17.08
C VAL A 288 13.33 -1.96 17.02
N GLY A 289 12.53 -3.02 16.86
CA GLY A 289 11.10 -2.91 16.58
C GLY A 289 10.29 -2.27 17.71
N ALA A 290 10.63 -2.51 18.97
CA ALA A 290 9.89 -1.95 20.11
C ALA A 290 9.95 -0.40 20.12
N GLY A 291 11.13 0.18 19.93
CA GLY A 291 11.30 1.64 19.89
C GLY A 291 10.64 2.30 18.66
N LEU A 292 10.49 1.57 17.58
CA LEU A 292 9.73 2.01 16.41
C LEU A 292 8.21 1.92 16.67
N GLU A 293 7.73 0.84 17.30
CA GLU A 293 6.31 0.65 17.64
C GLU A 293 5.79 1.77 18.56
N GLU A 294 6.59 2.23 19.54
CA GLU A 294 6.27 3.36 20.41
C GLU A 294 6.02 4.67 19.63
N ARG A 295 6.63 4.80 18.44
CA ARG A 295 6.44 5.94 17.52
C ARG A 295 5.36 5.68 16.48
N GLY A 296 4.60 4.60 16.62
CA GLY A 296 3.58 4.19 15.65
C GLY A 296 4.12 3.54 14.36
N LEU A 297 5.40 3.16 14.31
CA LEU A 297 6.04 2.55 13.13
C LEU A 297 6.16 1.03 13.35
N VAL A 298 5.22 0.26 12.82
CA VAL A 298 5.17 -1.19 13.05
C VAL A 298 5.94 -1.93 11.97
N VAL A 299 7.07 -2.51 12.33
CA VAL A 299 7.92 -3.34 11.47
C VAL A 299 7.76 -4.83 11.81
N ARG A 300 8.29 -5.72 10.98
CA ARG A 300 8.30 -7.16 11.27
C ARG A 300 9.64 -7.59 11.83
N GLU A 301 9.69 -7.86 13.12
CA GLU A 301 10.83 -8.51 13.74
C GLU A 301 10.89 -9.98 13.32
N VAL A 302 12.07 -10.42 12.95
CA VAL A 302 12.38 -11.79 12.51
C VAL A 302 13.76 -12.18 13.00
N SER A 303 14.13 -13.45 12.88
CA SER A 303 15.49 -13.90 13.23
C SER A 303 16.53 -13.14 12.40
N GLY A 304 17.48 -12.51 13.08
CA GLY A 304 18.60 -11.78 12.47
C GLY A 304 18.29 -10.34 12.06
N GLY A 305 17.12 -9.77 12.41
CA GLY A 305 16.83 -8.37 12.11
C GLY A 305 15.37 -8.00 11.97
N ILE A 306 15.11 -6.95 11.22
CA ILE A 306 13.77 -6.49 10.91
C ILE A 306 13.51 -6.45 9.40
N ARG A 307 12.33 -6.87 9.00
CA ARG A 307 11.82 -6.70 7.64
C ARG A 307 10.91 -5.48 7.60
N ILE A 308 11.19 -4.59 6.65
CA ILE A 308 10.52 -3.30 6.48
C ILE A 308 9.84 -3.29 5.12
N THR A 309 8.51 -3.36 5.09
CA THR A 309 7.72 -3.22 3.88
C THR A 309 7.82 -1.80 3.35
N LEU A 310 8.08 -1.65 2.06
CA LEU A 310 8.11 -0.32 1.43
C LEU A 310 6.70 0.26 1.36
N ARG A 311 6.62 1.51 1.73
CA ARG A 311 5.43 2.33 1.64
C ARG A 311 5.69 3.50 0.68
N ARG A 312 4.87 4.54 0.70
CA ARG A 312 5.15 5.75 -0.07
C ARG A 312 6.41 6.44 0.43
N ALA A 313 7.11 7.15 -0.44
CA ALA A 313 8.40 7.77 -0.14
C ALA A 313 8.37 8.58 1.17
N ARG A 314 7.33 9.40 1.36
CA ARG A 314 7.18 10.22 2.57
C ARG A 314 6.93 9.42 3.84
N GLU A 315 6.19 8.32 3.76
CA GLU A 315 6.01 7.43 4.91
C GLU A 315 7.34 6.74 5.26
N ASN A 316 8.12 6.34 4.24
CA ASN A 316 9.43 5.74 4.44
C ASN A 316 10.43 6.75 5.04
N ASP A 317 10.32 8.05 4.74
CA ASP A 317 11.15 9.09 5.34
C ASP A 317 11.00 9.16 6.86
N PHE A 318 9.80 8.89 7.40
CA PHE A 318 9.62 8.78 8.86
C PHE A 318 10.38 7.62 9.45
N LEU A 319 10.31 6.47 8.79
CA LEU A 319 11.05 5.31 9.24
C LEU A 319 12.56 5.56 9.18
N LEU A 320 13.04 6.15 8.08
CA LEU A 320 14.44 6.51 7.92
C LEU A 320 14.89 7.47 9.02
N ALA A 321 14.15 8.54 9.29
CA ALA A 321 14.44 9.48 10.36
C ALA A 321 14.44 8.79 11.75
N ALA A 322 13.50 7.87 12.00
CA ALA A 322 13.44 7.13 13.25
C ALA A 322 14.62 6.17 13.43
N LEU A 323 15.23 5.71 12.35
CA LEU A 323 16.43 4.87 12.30
C LEU A 323 17.74 5.70 12.22
N GLY A 324 17.66 7.05 12.30
CA GLY A 324 18.83 7.92 12.21
C GLY A 324 19.41 8.04 10.80
N ALA A 325 18.68 7.56 9.79
CA ALA A 325 19.05 7.71 8.39
C ALA A 325 18.47 9.01 7.84
N ALA A 326 19.29 9.86 7.22
CA ALA A 326 18.78 11.06 6.57
C ALA A 326 18.05 10.65 5.28
N PRO A 327 16.77 10.99 5.11
CA PRO A 327 16.11 10.81 3.84
C PRO A 327 16.84 11.64 2.77
N ALA A 328 17.03 11.09 1.58
CA ALA A 328 17.44 11.92 0.45
C ALA A 328 16.32 12.97 0.24
N PRO A 329 16.67 14.25 -0.01
CA PRO A 329 15.65 15.25 -0.30
C PRO A 329 14.77 14.72 -1.43
N ALA A 330 13.46 14.72 -1.23
CA ALA A 330 12.55 14.34 -2.30
C ALA A 330 12.75 15.31 -3.45
N PRO A 331 12.97 14.83 -4.68
CA PRO A 331 12.98 15.72 -5.82
C PRO A 331 11.59 16.36 -5.94
N GLY A 332 11.55 17.69 -6.12
CA GLY A 332 10.29 18.42 -6.35
C GLY A 332 9.80 19.27 -5.18
N ARG A 333 8.75 20.02 -5.44
CA ARG A 333 8.08 20.90 -4.48
C ARG A 333 7.05 20.14 -3.67
N THR A 334 7.54 19.43 -2.68
CA THR A 334 6.73 18.48 -1.90
C THR A 334 6.76 18.82 -0.42
N ALA A 335 5.69 18.48 0.30
CA ALA A 335 5.63 18.58 1.76
C ALA A 335 5.02 17.32 2.35
N TYR A 336 5.40 17.05 3.59
CA TYR A 336 4.80 16.00 4.37
C TYR A 336 4.66 16.43 5.83
N LEU A 337 3.42 16.40 6.33
CA LEU A 337 3.09 16.82 7.69
C LEU A 337 2.39 15.71 8.47
N THR A 338 2.73 15.63 9.75
CA THR A 338 1.88 15.01 10.77
C THR A 338 1.56 16.04 11.84
N ARG A 339 0.30 16.08 12.25
CA ARG A 339 -0.16 16.90 13.35
C ARG A 339 -1.00 16.05 14.28
N THR A 340 -0.79 16.20 15.57
CA THR A 340 -1.59 15.55 16.61
C THR A 340 -1.86 16.55 17.71
N SER A 341 -3.13 16.68 18.05
CA SER A 341 -3.63 17.43 19.20
C SER A 341 -4.45 16.50 20.09
N THR A 342 -5.09 17.03 21.11
CA THR A 342 -6.10 16.29 21.89
C THR A 342 -7.37 16.01 21.12
N GLU A 343 -7.64 16.76 20.05
CA GLU A 343 -8.89 16.78 19.30
C GLU A 343 -8.75 16.09 17.94
N THR A 344 -7.59 16.25 17.28
CA THR A 344 -7.37 15.75 15.93
C THR A 344 -6.02 15.03 15.79
N ALA A 345 -5.96 14.07 14.88
CA ALA A 345 -4.72 13.48 14.40
C ALA A 345 -4.77 13.41 12.88
N LEU A 346 -3.78 13.96 12.19
CA LEU A 346 -3.75 13.96 10.74
C LEU A 346 -2.35 13.71 10.16
N ARG A 347 -2.33 13.17 8.95
CA ARG A 347 -1.17 13.08 8.07
C ARG A 347 -1.53 13.61 6.71
N LEU A 348 -0.63 14.39 6.14
CA LEU A 348 -0.82 15.01 4.85
C LEU A 348 0.47 14.93 4.04
N SER A 349 0.36 14.54 2.77
CA SER A 349 1.41 14.61 1.77
C SER A 349 0.91 15.46 0.60
N LEU A 350 1.69 16.44 0.20
CA LEU A 350 1.39 17.36 -0.89
C LEU A 350 2.56 17.36 -1.89
N ASP A 351 2.26 17.21 -3.18
CA ASP A 351 3.21 17.36 -4.28
C ASP A 351 2.66 18.41 -5.26
N LEU A 352 3.33 19.57 -5.36
CA LEU A 352 2.92 20.68 -6.22
C LEU A 352 3.18 20.40 -7.71
N ASP A 353 4.06 19.46 -8.02
CA ASP A 353 4.40 19.02 -9.38
C ASP A 353 3.67 17.72 -9.77
N GLY A 354 2.57 17.42 -9.06
CA GLY A 354 1.73 16.24 -9.24
C GLY A 354 0.87 16.26 -10.51
N ALA A 355 -0.03 15.27 -10.59
CA ALA A 355 -0.95 15.05 -11.71
C ALA A 355 -2.43 15.32 -11.36
N GLY A 356 -2.72 15.91 -10.20
CA GLY A 356 -4.09 16.19 -9.73
C GLY A 356 -4.76 14.98 -9.08
N ARG A 357 -3.99 14.03 -8.56
CA ARG A 357 -4.52 12.83 -7.87
C ARG A 357 -4.74 13.16 -6.40
N ALA A 358 -5.93 12.82 -5.88
CA ALA A 358 -6.23 13.04 -4.49
C ALA A 358 -6.74 11.78 -3.80
N ARG A 359 -6.36 11.60 -2.54
CA ARG A 359 -6.93 10.67 -1.61
C ARG A 359 -7.14 11.36 -0.27
N CYS A 360 -8.39 11.76 -0.01
CA CYS A 360 -8.78 12.44 1.21
C CYS A 360 -9.69 11.54 2.05
N GLN A 361 -9.41 11.41 3.33
CA GLN A 361 -10.20 10.65 4.30
C GLN A 361 -10.17 11.42 5.63
N THR A 362 -11.12 12.35 5.80
CA THR A 362 -11.26 13.17 7.01
C THR A 362 -12.38 12.68 7.93
N GLY A 363 -13.22 11.78 7.43
CA GLY A 363 -14.48 11.41 8.09
C GLY A 363 -15.64 12.39 7.79
N VAL A 364 -15.37 13.52 7.13
CA VAL A 364 -16.36 14.50 6.67
C VAL A 364 -16.46 14.42 5.15
N GLY A 365 -17.38 13.61 4.65
CA GLY A 365 -17.41 13.20 3.23
C GLY A 365 -17.49 14.37 2.24
N PHE A 366 -18.20 15.47 2.56
CA PHE A 366 -18.27 16.63 1.68
C PHE A 366 -16.95 17.41 1.67
N LEU A 367 -16.23 17.48 2.79
CA LEU A 367 -14.87 18.05 2.83
C LEU A 367 -13.90 17.24 1.97
N ASP A 368 -13.96 15.90 2.06
CA ASP A 368 -13.14 15.00 1.23
C ASP A 368 -13.36 15.25 -0.27
N HIS A 369 -14.62 15.47 -0.65
CA HIS A 369 -15.01 15.82 -2.01
C HIS A 369 -14.43 17.17 -2.45
N LEU A 370 -14.58 18.22 -1.64
CA LEU A 370 -14.07 19.56 -1.94
C LEU A 370 -12.53 19.59 -2.06
N LEU A 371 -11.82 18.90 -1.18
CA LEU A 371 -10.36 18.78 -1.24
C LEU A 371 -9.89 17.99 -2.47
N THR A 372 -10.64 16.97 -2.89
CA THR A 372 -10.37 16.24 -4.13
C THR A 372 -10.52 17.13 -5.35
N LEU A 373 -11.57 17.96 -5.41
CA LEU A 373 -11.76 18.94 -6.48
C LEU A 373 -10.66 19.98 -6.49
N TRP A 374 -10.29 20.51 -5.32
CA TRP A 374 -9.20 21.48 -5.21
C TRP A 374 -7.89 20.90 -5.74
N ALA A 375 -7.49 19.69 -5.31
CA ALA A 375 -6.25 19.05 -5.73
C ALA A 375 -6.22 18.79 -7.24
N PHE A 376 -7.33 18.30 -7.80
CA PHE A 376 -7.46 18.05 -9.25
C PHE A 376 -7.28 19.34 -10.05
N HIS A 377 -7.96 20.43 -9.66
CA HIS A 377 -7.89 21.70 -10.37
C HIS A 377 -6.58 22.46 -10.12
N ALA A 378 -5.96 22.28 -8.96
CA ALA A 378 -4.61 22.77 -8.68
C ALA A 378 -3.52 21.98 -9.41
N GLY A 379 -3.82 20.77 -9.90
CA GLY A 379 -2.85 19.90 -10.55
C GLY A 379 -1.83 19.29 -9.57
N VAL A 380 -2.17 19.24 -8.27
CA VAL A 380 -1.29 18.72 -7.22
C VAL A 380 -1.69 17.31 -6.83
N ASP A 381 -0.73 16.49 -6.39
CA ASP A 381 -1.07 15.23 -5.75
C ASP A 381 -1.23 15.46 -4.24
N LEU A 382 -2.38 15.04 -3.69
CA LEU A 382 -2.73 15.19 -2.27
C LEU A 382 -3.10 13.85 -1.67
N GLU A 383 -2.42 13.47 -0.59
CA GLU A 383 -2.86 12.41 0.29
C GLU A 383 -3.10 12.98 1.68
N LEU A 384 -4.31 12.80 2.19
CA LEU A 384 -4.72 13.31 3.50
C LEU A 384 -5.53 12.26 4.23
N LEU A 385 -5.05 11.91 5.43
CA LEU A 385 -5.73 11.04 6.37
C LEU A 385 -5.89 11.81 7.67
N ALA A 386 -7.12 12.02 8.13
CA ALA A 386 -7.41 12.68 9.39
C ALA A 386 -8.43 11.89 10.20
N GLY A 387 -8.29 11.94 11.51
CA GLY A 387 -9.28 11.52 12.48
C GLY A 387 -9.44 12.63 13.51
N GLY A 388 -10.65 13.01 13.79
CA GLY A 388 -11.00 14.03 14.79
C GLY A 388 -12.11 13.56 15.70
N ASP A 389 -12.50 14.41 16.62
CA ASP A 389 -13.56 14.21 17.60
C ASP A 389 -14.95 14.47 17.00
N LEU A 390 -15.25 13.80 15.86
CA LEU A 390 -16.50 13.97 15.09
C LEU A 390 -17.77 13.60 15.88
N ASP A 391 -17.64 12.97 17.02
CA ASP A 391 -18.71 12.76 17.99
C ASP A 391 -19.07 14.03 18.78
N VAL A 392 -18.20 15.04 18.76
CA VAL A 392 -18.50 16.41 19.21
C VAL A 392 -19.13 17.19 18.07
N ASP A 393 -18.34 17.52 17.07
CA ASP A 393 -18.75 18.06 15.76
C ASP A 393 -17.59 17.98 14.75
N GLU A 394 -17.77 18.52 13.55
CA GLU A 394 -16.75 18.52 12.51
C GLU A 394 -15.80 19.75 12.55
N HIS A 395 -15.99 20.70 13.48
CA HIS A 395 -15.27 21.98 13.52
C HIS A 395 -13.75 21.80 13.57
N HIS A 396 -13.26 21.10 14.60
CA HIS A 396 -11.83 20.90 14.81
C HIS A 396 -11.18 20.16 13.64
N THR A 397 -11.87 19.16 13.08
CA THR A 397 -11.37 18.42 11.93
C THR A 397 -11.24 19.31 10.70
N VAL A 398 -12.24 20.11 10.39
CA VAL A 398 -12.24 21.00 9.22
C VAL A 398 -11.16 22.07 9.36
N GLU A 399 -11.05 22.71 10.53
CA GLU A 399 -10.05 23.74 10.79
C GLU A 399 -8.62 23.20 10.70
N ASP A 400 -8.33 22.09 11.39
CA ASP A 400 -6.99 21.51 11.44
C ASP A 400 -6.53 20.94 10.10
N VAL A 401 -7.45 20.39 9.31
CA VAL A 401 -7.16 19.89 7.95
C VAL A 401 -6.74 21.04 7.04
N LEU A 402 -7.48 22.15 7.01
CA LEU A 402 -7.15 23.29 6.14
C LEU A 402 -5.90 24.05 6.65
N ALA A 403 -5.70 24.12 7.96
CA ALA A 403 -4.48 24.64 8.55
C ALA A 403 -3.24 23.81 8.12
N ALA A 404 -3.31 22.48 8.26
CA ALA A 404 -2.23 21.59 7.84
C ALA A 404 -1.96 21.64 6.34
N LEU A 405 -3.00 21.78 5.52
CA LEU A 405 -2.84 21.98 4.07
C LEU A 405 -2.11 23.30 3.76
N GLY A 406 -2.38 24.35 4.53
CA GLY A 406 -1.65 25.63 4.43
C GLY A 406 -0.17 25.51 4.81
N ASP A 407 0.12 24.83 5.92
CA ASP A 407 1.50 24.54 6.36
C ASP A 407 2.25 23.72 5.29
N ALA A 408 1.61 22.69 4.73
CA ALA A 408 2.19 21.89 3.66
C ALA A 408 2.48 22.71 2.39
N LEU A 409 1.58 23.60 2.02
CA LEU A 409 1.82 24.49 0.88
C LEU A 409 3.03 25.39 1.13
N THR A 410 3.18 25.93 2.34
CA THR A 410 4.34 26.75 2.71
C THR A 410 5.64 25.96 2.65
N GLU A 411 5.65 24.72 3.18
CA GLU A 411 6.81 23.85 3.13
C GLU A 411 7.19 23.48 1.68
N ALA A 412 6.20 23.09 0.87
CA ALA A 412 6.44 22.70 -0.52
C ALA A 412 6.92 23.86 -1.41
N LEU A 413 6.47 25.09 -1.14
CA LEU A 413 6.91 26.29 -1.86
C LEU A 413 8.32 26.76 -1.46
N GLY A 414 8.82 26.34 -0.30
CA GLY A 414 10.13 26.75 0.20
C GLY A 414 10.29 28.28 0.26
N ASP A 415 11.32 28.80 -0.43
CA ASP A 415 11.63 30.23 -0.48
C ASP A 415 10.76 31.03 -1.45
N ARG A 416 9.88 30.34 -2.20
CA ARG A 416 8.97 30.91 -3.22
C ARG A 416 9.68 31.61 -4.38
N GLN A 417 10.93 31.27 -4.65
CA GLN A 417 11.64 31.75 -5.84
C GLN A 417 11.23 30.97 -7.08
N GLY A 418 11.24 31.64 -8.24
CA GLY A 418 10.97 30.97 -9.52
C GLY A 418 9.53 30.50 -9.72
N ILE A 419 8.56 31.09 -9.01
CA ILE A 419 7.13 30.87 -9.23
C ILE A 419 6.44 32.09 -9.80
N ALA A 420 5.26 31.89 -10.43
CA ALA A 420 4.45 32.99 -10.97
C ALA A 420 3.93 33.95 -9.89
N ARG A 421 3.79 33.48 -8.65
CA ARG A 421 3.34 34.20 -7.45
C ARG A 421 1.85 34.55 -7.46
N TYR A 422 1.33 35.11 -8.55
CA TYR A 422 -0.07 35.50 -8.71
C TYR A 422 -0.83 34.46 -9.53
N GLY A 423 -2.09 34.25 -9.19
CA GLY A 423 -3.01 33.48 -10.00
C GLY A 423 -4.45 33.90 -9.74
N ALA A 424 -5.28 33.83 -10.77
CA ALA A 424 -6.70 34.11 -10.66
C ALA A 424 -7.53 33.23 -11.58
N ALA A 425 -8.72 32.84 -11.13
CA ALA A 425 -9.62 32.03 -11.95
C ALA A 425 -11.09 32.36 -11.63
N THR A 426 -11.91 32.38 -12.67
CA THR A 426 -13.37 32.34 -12.54
C THR A 426 -13.88 31.01 -13.10
N VAL A 427 -14.67 30.30 -12.31
CA VAL A 427 -15.18 28.96 -12.66
C VAL A 427 -16.70 28.95 -12.51
N PRO A 428 -17.44 28.63 -13.59
CA PRO A 428 -18.87 28.34 -13.50
C PRO A 428 -19.11 26.89 -13.05
N MET A 429 -20.20 26.66 -12.37
CA MET A 429 -20.71 25.34 -12.01
C MET A 429 -22.24 25.40 -12.05
N ASP A 430 -22.81 24.99 -13.17
CA ASP A 430 -24.23 25.12 -13.50
C ASP A 430 -24.73 26.57 -13.25
N GLU A 431 -25.64 26.76 -12.29
CA GLU A 431 -26.17 28.08 -11.92
C GLU A 431 -25.25 28.87 -10.95
N ALA A 432 -24.21 28.22 -10.42
CA ALA A 432 -23.25 28.86 -9.51
C ALA A 432 -21.99 29.33 -10.27
N SER A 433 -21.32 30.29 -9.69
CA SER A 433 -20.00 30.73 -10.15
C SER A 433 -19.13 31.19 -9.01
N ALA A 434 -17.81 31.02 -9.15
CA ALA A 434 -16.84 31.52 -8.19
C ALA A 434 -15.66 32.20 -8.88
N THR A 435 -15.12 33.21 -8.22
CA THR A 435 -13.85 33.85 -8.59
C THR A 435 -12.88 33.74 -7.43
N ALA A 436 -11.66 33.29 -7.71
CA ALA A 436 -10.58 33.25 -6.75
C ALA A 436 -9.34 33.99 -7.27
N ALA A 437 -8.63 34.69 -6.38
CA ALA A 437 -7.34 35.34 -6.64
C ALA A 437 -6.37 34.97 -5.50
N VAL A 438 -5.11 34.68 -5.85
CA VAL A 438 -4.07 34.23 -4.92
C VAL A 438 -2.81 35.06 -5.12
N ASP A 439 -2.18 35.53 -4.02
CA ASP A 439 -0.82 36.08 -3.97
C ASP A 439 0.02 35.31 -2.94
N LEU A 440 1.05 34.63 -3.39
CA LEU A 440 1.94 33.80 -2.56
C LEU A 440 3.11 34.62 -1.96
N VAL A 441 2.81 35.69 -1.23
CA VAL A 441 3.76 36.74 -0.83
C VAL A 441 4.16 36.73 0.65
N ARG A 442 3.87 35.67 1.40
CA ARG A 442 4.10 35.62 2.87
C ARG A 442 3.43 36.74 3.67
N ARG A 443 2.31 37.28 3.18
CA ARG A 443 1.42 38.16 3.89
C ARG A 443 0.04 37.52 3.99
N PRO A 444 -0.22 36.84 5.10
CA PRO A 444 -1.47 36.10 5.26
C PRO A 444 -2.66 37.06 5.31
N HIS A 445 -3.62 36.82 4.43
CA HIS A 445 -4.90 37.53 4.41
C HIS A 445 -5.93 36.72 3.65
N ALA A 446 -7.14 36.70 4.12
CA ALA A 446 -8.26 36.08 3.42
C ALA A 446 -9.46 37.04 3.34
N GLU A 447 -10.05 37.11 2.15
CA GLU A 447 -11.36 37.71 1.92
C GLU A 447 -12.24 36.66 1.28
N VAL A 448 -13.12 36.06 2.07
CA VAL A 448 -13.94 34.91 1.65
C VAL A 448 -15.43 35.26 1.77
N SER A 449 -16.12 35.32 0.64
CA SER A 449 -17.55 35.59 0.55
C SER A 449 -18.25 34.48 -0.22
N LEU A 450 -18.86 33.54 0.50
CA LEU A 450 -19.63 32.42 -0.04
C LEU A 450 -21.11 32.64 0.26
N ALA A 451 -21.92 32.88 -0.77
CA ALA A 451 -23.33 33.24 -0.63
C ALA A 451 -24.19 31.98 -0.45
N PHE A 452 -24.00 31.28 0.68
CA PHE A 452 -24.82 30.13 1.05
C PHE A 452 -26.21 30.57 1.52
N THR A 453 -27.20 29.74 1.22
CA THR A 453 -28.61 29.93 1.63
C THR A 453 -29.04 28.94 2.70
N GLY A 454 -28.43 27.76 2.76
CA GLY A 454 -28.65 26.71 3.76
C GLY A 454 -27.57 26.70 4.84
N GLU A 455 -27.73 25.80 5.79
CA GLU A 455 -26.80 25.66 6.92
C GLU A 455 -25.75 24.56 6.67
N ARG A 456 -26.10 23.51 5.94
CA ARG A 456 -25.27 22.29 5.76
C ARG A 456 -25.40 21.68 4.38
N VAL A 457 -24.31 21.06 3.90
CA VAL A 457 -24.33 20.11 2.78
C VAL A 457 -23.74 18.80 3.28
N GLY A 458 -24.50 17.72 3.20
CA GLY A 458 -24.11 16.45 3.82
C GLY A 458 -23.83 16.60 5.32
N GLY A 459 -22.69 16.08 5.75
CA GLY A 459 -22.23 16.20 7.14
C GLY A 459 -21.46 17.48 7.47
N LEU A 460 -21.33 18.46 6.56
CA LEU A 460 -20.51 19.66 6.73
C LEU A 460 -21.36 20.93 6.93
N ALA A 461 -21.15 21.65 8.03
CA ALA A 461 -21.72 22.96 8.25
C ALA A 461 -21.03 24.00 7.35
N LEU A 462 -21.83 24.70 6.53
CA LEU A 462 -21.32 25.63 5.51
C LEU A 462 -20.63 26.87 6.10
N THR A 463 -20.97 27.25 7.32
CA THR A 463 -20.34 28.34 8.08
C THR A 463 -18.88 28.09 8.38
N LEU A 464 -18.44 26.82 8.38
CA LEU A 464 -17.04 26.44 8.61
C LEU A 464 -16.14 26.70 7.39
N LEU A 465 -16.68 26.68 6.17
CA LEU A 465 -15.87 26.82 4.95
C LEU A 465 -15.13 28.16 4.84
N PRO A 466 -15.77 29.34 5.07
CA PRO A 466 -15.03 30.60 5.10
C PRO A 466 -13.91 30.61 6.14
N HIS A 467 -14.22 30.16 7.36
CA HIS A 467 -13.24 30.07 8.45
C HIS A 467 -12.08 29.13 8.11
N ALA A 468 -12.36 27.95 7.54
CA ALA A 468 -11.33 27.00 7.12
C ALA A 468 -10.42 27.57 6.03
N LEU A 469 -10.95 28.30 5.05
CA LEU A 469 -10.17 29.00 4.03
C LEU A 469 -9.33 30.14 4.61
N GLU A 470 -9.82 30.85 5.63
CA GLU A 470 -9.02 31.81 6.40
C GLU A 470 -7.83 31.12 7.09
N ARG A 471 -8.07 29.98 7.75
CA ARG A 471 -6.99 29.18 8.38
C ARG A 471 -5.98 28.72 7.35
N PHE A 472 -6.43 28.24 6.20
CA PHE A 472 -5.56 27.88 5.08
C PHE A 472 -4.69 29.07 4.63
N ALA A 473 -5.26 30.26 4.44
CA ALA A 473 -4.52 31.44 4.04
C ALA A 473 -3.47 31.87 5.07
N MET A 474 -3.83 31.78 6.38
CA MET A 474 -2.91 32.11 7.48
C MET A 474 -1.70 31.17 7.48
N GLN A 475 -1.92 29.87 7.42
CA GLN A 475 -0.85 28.86 7.49
C GLN A 475 -0.05 28.78 6.19
N SER A 476 -0.71 28.96 5.05
CA SER A 476 0.01 29.05 3.77
C SER A 476 0.74 30.38 3.60
N ALA A 477 0.64 31.30 4.55
CA ALA A 477 1.18 32.66 4.48
C ALA A 477 0.92 33.28 3.10
N SER A 478 -0.33 33.19 2.62
CA SER A 478 -0.78 33.70 1.33
C SER A 478 -1.94 34.68 1.49
N THR A 479 -2.11 35.57 0.51
CA THR A 479 -3.33 36.38 0.37
C THR A 479 -4.27 35.64 -0.56
N ILE A 480 -5.50 35.37 -0.12
CA ILE A 480 -6.55 34.79 -0.96
C ILE A 480 -7.82 35.64 -0.94
N HIS A 481 -8.44 35.80 -2.09
CA HIS A 481 -9.77 36.35 -2.25
C HIS A 481 -10.64 35.30 -2.94
N VAL A 482 -11.76 34.91 -2.35
CA VAL A 482 -12.71 33.94 -2.92
C VAL A 482 -14.12 34.52 -2.80
N THR A 483 -14.79 34.64 -3.93
CA THR A 483 -16.20 35.06 -3.97
C THR A 483 -16.97 34.02 -4.78
N ALA A 484 -18.06 33.47 -4.21
CA ALA A 484 -18.93 32.51 -4.88
C ALA A 484 -20.40 32.76 -4.58
N GLY A 485 -21.27 32.47 -5.57
CA GLY A 485 -22.72 32.57 -5.43
C GLY A 485 -23.46 31.73 -6.44
N GLY A 486 -24.66 31.35 -6.11
CA GLY A 486 -25.56 30.48 -6.88
C GLY A 486 -26.80 30.17 -6.09
N SER A 487 -27.69 29.32 -6.63
CA SER A 487 -28.90 28.91 -5.94
C SER A 487 -28.79 27.52 -5.26
N ASP A 488 -27.73 26.76 -5.55
CA ASP A 488 -27.42 25.48 -4.91
C ASP A 488 -26.10 25.61 -4.12
N ASP A 489 -26.17 25.45 -2.81
CA ASP A 489 -25.03 25.59 -1.91
C ASP A 489 -23.91 24.57 -2.19
N HIS A 490 -24.26 23.36 -2.66
CA HIS A 490 -23.28 22.36 -3.09
C HIS A 490 -22.46 22.88 -4.28
N HIS A 491 -23.11 23.44 -5.29
CA HIS A 491 -22.45 24.00 -6.47
C HIS A 491 -21.67 25.28 -6.14
N VAL A 492 -22.15 26.09 -5.21
CA VAL A 492 -21.40 27.27 -4.71
C VAL A 492 -20.08 26.84 -4.06
N ALA A 493 -20.10 25.82 -3.19
CA ALA A 493 -18.90 25.31 -2.54
C ALA A 493 -17.92 24.67 -3.55
N GLU A 494 -18.44 23.84 -4.46
CA GLU A 494 -17.62 23.23 -5.52
C GLU A 494 -16.95 24.29 -6.41
N ALA A 495 -17.72 25.28 -6.88
CA ALA A 495 -17.19 26.37 -7.70
C ALA A 495 -16.05 27.12 -6.98
N ALA A 496 -16.21 27.40 -5.67
CA ALA A 496 -15.20 28.06 -4.85
C ALA A 496 -13.89 27.26 -4.80
N PHE A 497 -13.94 25.95 -4.50
CA PHE A 497 -12.75 25.12 -4.41
C PHE A 497 -12.10 24.85 -5.78
N LYS A 498 -12.89 24.72 -6.85
CA LYS A 498 -12.39 24.65 -8.23
C LYS A 498 -11.68 25.94 -8.66
N ALA A 499 -12.26 27.11 -8.36
CA ALA A 499 -11.67 28.40 -8.68
C ALA A 499 -10.36 28.62 -7.89
N LEU A 500 -10.35 28.31 -6.58
CA LEU A 500 -9.16 28.40 -5.74
C LEU A 500 -8.06 27.47 -6.24
N GLY A 501 -8.37 26.21 -6.58
CA GLY A 501 -7.41 25.26 -7.13
C GLY A 501 -6.76 25.77 -8.41
N ARG A 502 -7.56 26.29 -9.36
CA ARG A 502 -7.04 26.87 -10.61
C ARG A 502 -6.17 28.09 -10.39
N ALA A 503 -6.60 29.02 -9.53
CA ALA A 503 -5.82 30.21 -9.17
C ALA A 503 -4.48 29.79 -8.52
N GLN A 504 -4.49 28.79 -7.67
CA GLN A 504 -3.31 28.27 -7.01
C GLN A 504 -2.36 27.57 -7.97
N ARG A 505 -2.88 26.81 -8.94
CA ARG A 505 -2.08 26.20 -10.02
C ARG A 505 -1.29 27.26 -10.79
N GLU A 506 -1.94 28.37 -11.14
CA GLU A 506 -1.30 29.49 -11.84
C GLU A 506 -0.25 30.17 -10.96
N ALA A 507 -0.57 30.47 -9.69
CA ALA A 507 0.34 31.12 -8.75
C ALA A 507 1.59 30.25 -8.45
N CYS A 508 1.44 28.94 -8.37
CA CYS A 508 2.52 27.97 -8.13
C CYS A 508 3.31 27.60 -9.38
N ALA A 509 2.86 28.00 -10.58
CA ALA A 509 3.53 27.63 -11.82
C ALA A 509 4.99 28.12 -11.84
N PRO A 510 5.95 27.30 -12.34
CA PRO A 510 7.31 27.74 -12.55
C PRO A 510 7.37 28.98 -13.45
N ALA A 511 8.12 30.00 -13.04
CA ALA A 511 8.32 31.23 -13.82
C ALA A 511 9.81 31.55 -13.94
N ALA A 512 10.22 32.02 -15.12
CA ALA A 512 11.58 32.46 -15.33
C ALA A 512 11.81 33.82 -14.63
N GLY A 513 12.90 33.94 -13.90
CA GLY A 513 13.28 35.17 -13.19
C GLY A 513 13.33 34.98 -11.66
N GLY A 514 13.94 35.93 -10.95
CA GLY A 514 14.01 35.90 -9.49
C GLY A 514 12.66 36.24 -8.84
N VAL A 515 12.71 36.66 -7.57
CA VAL A 515 11.54 37.07 -6.78
C VAL A 515 10.70 38.12 -7.53
N GLN A 516 9.44 37.80 -7.80
CA GLN A 516 8.45 38.69 -8.44
C GLN A 516 7.99 39.77 -7.47
N SER A 517 8.93 40.61 -7.02
CA SER A 517 8.68 41.68 -6.06
C SER A 517 9.55 42.91 -6.33
N THR A 518 8.94 44.07 -6.42
CA THR A 518 9.66 45.35 -6.55
C THR A 518 10.50 45.71 -5.31
N LYS A 519 10.27 45.02 -4.19
CA LYS A 519 11.02 45.18 -2.93
C LYS A 519 12.13 44.14 -2.76
N GLY A 520 12.29 43.20 -3.72
CA GLY A 520 13.28 42.11 -3.64
C GLY A 520 13.04 41.08 -2.54
N LEU A 521 11.85 41.09 -1.92
CA LEU A 521 11.44 40.18 -0.83
C LEU A 521 10.15 39.45 -1.22
N THR A 522 10.04 38.19 -0.85
CA THR A 522 8.79 37.39 -0.92
C THR A 522 8.18 37.26 0.45
#